data_be3217e611e69cf0c9cd4c69ed583635
#
_entry.id   be3217e611e69cf0c9cd4c69ed583635
#
_cell.length_a   1.000
_cell.length_b   1.000
_cell.length_c   1.000
_cell.angle_alpha   90.00
_cell.angle_beta   90.00
_cell.angle_gamma   90.00
#
_symmetry.space_group_name_H-M   'P 1'
#
loop_
_entity.id
_entity.type
_entity.pdbx_description
1 polymer ?
#
loop_
_entity_poly.entity_id
_entity_poly.type
_entity_poly.pdbx_seq_one_letter_code
_entity_poly.pdbx_strand_id
1 'polypeptide(L)'
;MPDQTPIYDESKVPPYTLPELLIAGDGTRIENREAWQHIRRPELLRLFESHVYGKVPEKSVTMRFVVRSSAADALNGLARRKEIRMSFDDQPGGPTMDILLYIPNKADTPVPTFLGLNFFGNHSVHKDPDITLSTAWMRNKDEASVVDHKATEASRGATASRWAIEQILERGYALATIYYGDLDPDFDDGYQNGIHPLFYKPGQSQPEPNEWGAIGAWAWGLSRTMDFFETDDMIDHHRVAVMGHSRLGKTALWAGAQDERIALAISNESGCGGAALARHRFGETVRDINTGFPHWFCNHFRQYNDREGDLPVDQHMLIALMAPRPVYVASAEEDRWSDPPGELLAAQHASPAYHLFGQKGLLVEGSGHIGYHIRPGEHDVTDYDWTQYLAFADHHLRS
;
A
#
# COMPACT_ATOMS: atom_id res chain seq x y z
N MET A 1 -28.81 3.56 -15.81
CA MET A 1 -28.03 2.61 -16.64
C MET A 1 -28.24 1.24 -16.07
N PRO A 2 -28.24 0.14 -16.84
CA PRO A 2 -28.44 -1.17 -16.27
C PRO A 2 -27.35 -1.44 -15.24
N ASP A 3 -27.77 -1.89 -14.07
CA ASP A 3 -26.93 -2.40 -13.00
C ASP A 3 -26.17 -3.59 -13.60
N GLN A 4 -24.88 -3.45 -13.87
CA GLN A 4 -24.10 -4.57 -14.40
C GLN A 4 -23.76 -5.47 -13.22
N THR A 5 -24.38 -6.65 -13.20
CA THR A 5 -24.06 -7.69 -12.22
C THR A 5 -22.58 -8.06 -12.33
N PRO A 6 -21.80 -8.06 -11.24
CA PRO A 6 -20.39 -8.45 -11.27
C PRO A 6 -20.18 -9.83 -11.89
N ILE A 7 -19.13 -9.99 -12.68
CA ILE A 7 -18.77 -11.27 -13.27
C ILE A 7 -17.98 -12.06 -12.25
N TYR A 8 -18.44 -13.30 -11.97
CA TYR A 8 -17.77 -14.26 -11.09
C TYR A 8 -17.52 -15.62 -11.77
N ASP A 9 -17.65 -15.67 -13.08
CA ASP A 9 -17.45 -16.85 -13.90
C ASP A 9 -16.43 -16.50 -14.99
N GLU A 10 -15.24 -17.09 -14.90
CA GLU A 10 -14.11 -16.84 -15.79
C GLU A 10 -14.50 -16.99 -17.29
N SER A 11 -15.39 -17.95 -17.57
CA SER A 11 -15.87 -18.17 -18.94
C SER A 11 -16.71 -17.02 -19.53
N LYS A 12 -17.14 -16.08 -18.67
CA LYS A 12 -17.93 -14.89 -19.04
C LYS A 12 -17.11 -13.61 -19.11
N VAL A 13 -15.82 -13.68 -18.73
CA VAL A 13 -14.89 -12.56 -18.87
C VAL A 13 -14.78 -12.20 -20.36
N PRO A 14 -15.02 -10.93 -20.71
CA PRO A 14 -14.89 -10.51 -22.11
C PRO A 14 -13.44 -10.65 -22.61
N PRO A 15 -13.19 -10.98 -23.87
CA PRO A 15 -11.84 -10.99 -24.40
C PRO A 15 -11.21 -9.59 -24.30
N TYR A 16 -9.98 -9.52 -23.87
CA TYR A 16 -9.22 -8.28 -23.74
C TYR A 16 -7.78 -8.46 -24.22
N THR A 17 -7.11 -7.34 -24.49
CA THR A 17 -5.68 -7.30 -24.81
C THR A 17 -4.99 -6.37 -23.82
N LEU A 18 -3.94 -6.85 -23.19
CA LEU A 18 -3.12 -6.05 -22.29
C LEU A 18 -2.21 -5.10 -23.06
N PRO A 19 -1.97 -3.88 -22.55
CA PRO A 19 -0.93 -3.03 -23.11
C PRO A 19 0.45 -3.69 -22.90
N GLU A 20 1.30 -3.54 -23.90
CA GLU A 20 2.62 -4.19 -23.92
C GLU A 20 3.54 -3.59 -22.86
N LEU A 21 4.02 -4.42 -21.93
CA LEU A 21 4.89 -3.98 -20.84
C LEU A 21 6.21 -3.41 -21.35
N LEU A 22 6.83 -4.08 -22.33
CA LEU A 22 8.17 -3.77 -22.83
C LEU A 22 8.17 -3.02 -24.17
N ILE A 23 7.11 -2.25 -24.45
CA ILE A 23 7.04 -1.30 -25.55
C ILE A 23 6.66 0.06 -25.01
N ALA A 24 7.50 1.07 -25.24
CA ALA A 24 7.23 2.46 -24.88
C ALA A 24 6.16 3.09 -25.79
N GLY A 25 5.55 4.17 -25.36
CA GLY A 25 4.47 4.85 -26.09
C GLY A 25 4.88 5.38 -27.49
N ASP A 26 6.15 5.60 -27.73
CA ASP A 26 6.71 5.95 -29.04
C ASP A 26 7.02 4.73 -29.94
N GLY A 27 6.72 3.50 -29.46
CA GLY A 27 7.00 2.26 -30.13
C GLY A 27 8.39 1.67 -29.86
N THR A 28 9.23 2.32 -29.05
CA THR A 28 10.55 1.81 -28.70
C THR A 28 10.44 0.51 -27.90
N ARG A 29 11.14 -0.53 -28.36
CA ARG A 29 11.21 -1.82 -27.67
C ARG A 29 12.23 -1.76 -26.53
N ILE A 30 11.86 -2.23 -25.35
CA ILE A 30 12.67 -2.24 -24.13
C ILE A 30 13.33 -3.61 -24.00
N GLU A 31 14.63 -3.69 -24.28
CA GLU A 31 15.36 -4.96 -24.39
C GLU A 31 16.41 -5.16 -23.29
N ASN A 32 16.65 -4.15 -22.43
CA ASN A 32 17.65 -4.22 -21.38
C ASN A 32 17.26 -3.34 -20.17
N ARG A 33 18.01 -3.50 -19.07
CA ARG A 33 17.77 -2.80 -17.81
C ARG A 33 17.91 -1.28 -17.93
N GLU A 34 18.84 -0.80 -18.78
CA GLU A 34 19.09 0.65 -18.96
C GLU A 34 17.88 1.30 -19.63
N ALA A 35 17.35 0.69 -20.68
CA ALA A 35 16.14 1.16 -21.36
C ALA A 35 14.91 1.08 -20.43
N TRP A 36 14.81 0.03 -19.59
CA TRP A 36 13.78 -0.04 -18.56
C TRP A 36 13.89 1.12 -17.58
N GLN A 37 15.06 1.33 -16.95
CA GLN A 37 15.28 2.32 -15.91
C GLN A 37 15.12 3.76 -16.39
N HIS A 38 15.56 4.06 -17.62
CA HIS A 38 15.62 5.45 -18.10
C HIS A 38 14.50 5.82 -19.08
N ILE A 39 13.79 4.87 -19.66
CA ILE A 39 12.72 5.14 -20.63
C ILE A 39 11.38 4.62 -20.09
N ARG A 40 11.22 3.30 -19.93
CA ARG A 40 9.91 2.71 -19.70
C ARG A 40 9.38 2.92 -18.29
N ARG A 41 10.21 2.67 -17.27
CA ARG A 41 9.81 2.86 -15.87
C ARG A 41 9.35 4.29 -15.57
N PRO A 42 10.10 5.37 -15.94
CA PRO A 42 9.63 6.74 -15.76
C PRO A 42 8.37 7.07 -16.57
N GLU A 43 8.19 6.48 -17.74
CA GLU A 43 6.97 6.63 -18.54
C GLU A 43 5.78 6.00 -17.84
N LEU A 44 5.89 4.76 -17.35
CA LEU A 44 4.83 4.07 -16.62
C LEU A 44 4.44 4.82 -15.35
N LEU A 45 5.41 5.33 -14.57
CA LEU A 45 5.13 6.16 -13.40
C LEU A 45 4.26 7.37 -13.76
N ARG A 46 4.65 8.13 -14.80
CA ARG A 46 3.87 9.29 -15.27
C ARG A 46 2.47 8.90 -15.75
N LEU A 47 2.31 7.73 -16.38
CA LEU A 47 1.00 7.26 -16.82
C LEU A 47 0.10 6.91 -15.61
N PHE A 48 0.61 6.21 -14.59
CA PHE A 48 -0.15 5.94 -13.37
C PHE A 48 -0.48 7.22 -12.60
N GLU A 49 0.45 8.18 -12.50
CA GLU A 49 0.21 9.50 -11.92
C GLU A 49 -0.88 10.27 -12.68
N SER A 50 -0.86 10.24 -14.01
CA SER A 50 -1.79 11.04 -14.81
C SER A 50 -3.19 10.44 -14.91
N HIS A 51 -3.31 9.10 -14.82
CA HIS A 51 -4.52 8.39 -15.20
C HIS A 51 -5.17 7.60 -14.06
N VAL A 52 -4.44 7.29 -12.97
CA VAL A 52 -4.94 6.41 -11.90
C VAL A 52 -4.86 7.08 -10.53
N TYR A 53 -3.63 7.24 -9.99
CA TYR A 53 -3.46 7.67 -8.59
C TYR A 53 -3.37 9.19 -8.41
N GLY A 54 -3.02 9.89 -9.47
CA GLY A 54 -2.77 11.33 -9.45
C GLY A 54 -1.32 11.69 -9.05
N LYS A 55 -0.87 12.83 -9.54
CA LYS A 55 0.46 13.36 -9.24
C LYS A 55 0.46 14.06 -7.87
N VAL A 56 1.44 13.76 -7.04
CA VAL A 56 1.69 14.54 -5.82
C VAL A 56 2.13 15.95 -6.23
N PRO A 57 1.50 17.04 -5.73
CA PRO A 57 1.91 18.39 -6.06
C PRO A 57 3.35 18.68 -5.61
N GLU A 58 4.09 19.42 -6.42
CA GLU A 58 5.47 19.82 -6.14
C GLU A 58 5.49 20.92 -5.07
N LYS A 59 5.46 20.53 -3.81
CA LYS A 59 5.59 21.46 -2.69
C LYS A 59 6.40 20.82 -1.58
N SER A 60 7.45 21.50 -1.14
CA SER A 60 8.19 21.12 0.06
C SER A 60 7.33 21.38 1.29
N VAL A 61 7.26 20.41 2.18
CA VAL A 61 6.65 20.53 3.52
C VAL A 61 7.74 20.41 4.57
N THR A 62 7.62 21.21 5.62
CA THR A 62 8.51 21.10 6.78
C THR A 62 8.06 19.91 7.61
N MET A 63 8.96 18.95 7.84
CA MET A 63 8.67 17.79 8.66
C MET A 63 9.41 17.85 9.99
N ARG A 64 8.72 17.48 11.06
CA ARG A 64 9.29 17.33 12.41
C ARG A 64 8.89 15.99 12.99
N PHE A 65 9.85 15.33 13.62
CA PHE A 65 9.65 14.05 14.31
C PHE A 65 9.80 14.28 15.81
N VAL A 66 8.82 13.85 16.60
CA VAL A 66 8.84 13.94 18.06
C VAL A 66 8.45 12.59 18.65
N VAL A 67 9.34 11.98 19.42
CA VAL A 67 8.99 10.79 20.21
C VAL A 67 8.04 11.22 21.34
N ARG A 68 6.81 10.74 21.27
CA ARG A 68 5.72 11.05 22.21
C ARG A 68 5.74 10.13 23.42
N SER A 69 6.00 8.86 23.19
CA SER A 69 6.17 7.86 24.24
C SER A 69 7.19 6.80 23.83
N SER A 70 7.79 6.18 24.83
CA SER A 70 8.69 5.04 24.62
C SER A 70 8.66 4.10 25.82
N ALA A 71 8.79 2.79 25.56
CA ALA A 71 8.95 1.75 26.56
C ALA A 71 10.08 0.81 26.13
N ALA A 72 10.95 0.46 27.04
CA ALA A 72 12.09 -0.40 26.75
C ALA A 72 11.72 -1.91 26.81
N ASP A 73 10.64 -2.25 27.48
CA ASP A 73 10.22 -3.62 27.83
C ASP A 73 8.78 -3.93 27.41
N ALA A 74 8.33 -3.32 26.30
CA ALA A 74 7.01 -3.59 25.75
C ALA A 74 6.84 -5.06 25.37
N LEU A 75 5.60 -5.54 25.34
CA LEU A 75 5.24 -6.92 24.99
C LEU A 75 5.99 -7.95 25.86
N ASN A 76 5.98 -7.73 27.19
CA ASN A 76 6.68 -8.57 28.16
C ASN A 76 8.21 -8.68 27.91
N GLY A 77 8.82 -7.60 27.47
CA GLY A 77 10.26 -7.53 27.20
C GLY A 77 10.67 -8.05 25.81
N LEU A 78 9.73 -8.39 24.96
CA LEU A 78 10.03 -8.81 23.59
C LEU A 78 10.54 -7.65 22.72
N ALA A 79 10.03 -6.45 22.94
CA ALA A 79 10.38 -5.29 22.15
C ALA A 79 10.52 -3.99 22.96
N ARG A 80 11.24 -3.04 22.41
CA ARG A 80 11.07 -1.62 22.73
C ARG A 80 10.02 -1.02 21.84
N ARG A 81 9.12 -0.20 22.42
CA ARG A 81 8.09 0.55 21.70
C ARG A 81 8.45 2.02 21.64
N LYS A 82 8.21 2.65 20.49
CA LYS A 82 8.20 4.11 20.33
C LYS A 82 6.88 4.53 19.70
N GLU A 83 6.30 5.63 20.13
CA GLU A 83 5.26 6.36 19.41
C GLU A 83 5.84 7.70 18.97
N ILE A 84 5.87 7.92 17.66
CA ILE A 84 6.50 9.09 17.06
C ILE A 84 5.42 9.90 16.36
N ARG A 85 5.30 11.17 16.70
CA ARG A 85 4.47 12.12 15.95
C ARG A 85 5.29 12.79 14.88
N MET A 86 4.82 12.70 13.65
CA MET A 86 5.29 13.47 12.51
C MET A 86 4.33 14.62 12.24
N SER A 87 4.84 15.86 12.18
CA SER A 87 4.10 17.07 11.78
C SER A 87 4.58 17.55 10.44
N PHE A 88 3.68 18.05 9.61
CA PHE A 88 3.95 18.44 8.21
C PHE A 88 3.95 19.94 7.97
N ASP A 89 3.76 20.73 9.00
CA ASP A 89 3.98 22.17 9.01
C ASP A 89 4.34 22.66 10.42
N ASP A 90 4.62 23.97 10.53
CA ASP A 90 4.96 24.62 11.80
C ASP A 90 3.75 25.24 12.50
N GLN A 91 2.53 25.09 11.93
CA GLN A 91 1.35 25.74 12.49
C GLN A 91 0.72 24.87 13.58
N PRO A 92 0.31 25.45 14.70
CA PRO A 92 -0.46 24.74 15.71
C PRO A 92 -1.76 24.17 15.12
N GLY A 93 -1.99 22.86 15.27
CA GLY A 93 -3.19 22.20 14.75
C GLY A 93 -3.11 21.78 13.28
N GLY A 94 -1.95 21.93 12.64
CA GLY A 94 -1.68 21.36 11.31
C GLY A 94 -1.75 19.83 11.29
N PRO A 95 -1.80 19.22 10.10
CA PRO A 95 -1.92 17.78 9.99
C PRO A 95 -0.69 17.06 10.53
N THR A 96 -0.96 15.95 11.22
CA THR A 96 0.06 15.10 11.83
C THR A 96 -0.26 13.64 11.55
N MET A 97 0.74 12.77 11.56
CA MET A 97 0.54 11.32 11.65
C MET A 97 1.33 10.73 12.81
N ASP A 98 0.79 9.69 13.42
CA ASP A 98 1.44 9.00 14.52
C ASP A 98 1.94 7.62 14.08
N ILE A 99 3.25 7.38 14.24
CA ILE A 99 3.90 6.11 13.94
C ILE A 99 4.01 5.32 15.24
N LEU A 100 3.46 4.10 15.27
CA LEU A 100 3.74 3.10 16.29
C LEU A 100 4.87 2.22 15.78
N LEU A 101 5.98 2.15 16.52
CA LEU A 101 7.17 1.38 16.15
C LEU A 101 7.54 0.41 17.27
N TYR A 102 7.60 -0.88 16.93
CA TYR A 102 8.15 -1.94 17.76
C TYR A 102 9.48 -2.42 17.18
N ILE A 103 10.54 -2.46 18.00
CA ILE A 103 11.87 -2.94 17.64
C ILE A 103 12.22 -4.12 18.57
N PRO A 104 12.63 -5.30 18.04
CA PRO A 104 12.92 -6.44 18.88
C PRO A 104 14.08 -6.16 19.85
N ASN A 105 13.94 -6.51 21.14
CA ASN A 105 14.96 -6.27 22.16
C ASN A 105 16.22 -7.11 21.98
N LYS A 106 16.14 -8.21 21.21
CA LYS A 106 17.30 -9.05 20.87
C LYS A 106 18.20 -8.42 19.80
N ALA A 107 17.82 -7.28 19.23
CA ALA A 107 18.60 -6.65 18.17
C ALA A 107 19.73 -5.78 18.74
N ASP A 108 20.96 -6.14 18.36
CA ASP A 108 22.17 -5.37 18.67
C ASP A 108 22.66 -4.50 17.50
N THR A 109 22.00 -4.60 16.35
CA THR A 109 22.29 -3.88 15.10
C THR A 109 20.98 -3.39 14.47
N PRO A 110 21.03 -2.45 13.53
CA PRO A 110 19.84 -2.03 12.79
C PRO A 110 19.10 -3.21 12.13
N VAL A 111 17.80 -3.25 12.25
CA VAL A 111 16.96 -4.38 11.81
C VAL A 111 16.11 -4.03 10.59
N PRO A 112 15.84 -5.02 9.71
CA PRO A 112 14.83 -4.85 8.67
C PRO A 112 13.46 -4.63 9.29
N THR A 113 12.57 -3.92 8.58
CA THR A 113 11.32 -3.43 9.16
C THR A 113 10.15 -3.70 8.22
N PHE A 114 9.05 -4.19 8.77
CA PHE A 114 7.74 -4.13 8.11
C PHE A 114 7.07 -2.79 8.43
N LEU A 115 6.59 -2.11 7.41
CA LEU A 115 5.86 -0.85 7.50
C LEU A 115 4.47 -1.03 6.87
N GLY A 116 3.42 -0.68 7.59
CA GLY A 116 2.06 -0.80 7.05
C GLY A 116 1.13 0.27 7.59
N LEU A 117 0.10 0.58 6.81
CA LEU A 117 -1.02 1.41 7.27
C LEU A 117 -2.08 0.51 7.93
N ASN A 118 -2.75 1.01 8.95
CA ASN A 118 -3.86 0.33 9.62
C ASN A 118 -5.17 1.11 9.47
N PHE A 119 -6.31 0.40 9.63
CA PHE A 119 -7.64 0.93 9.36
C PHE A 119 -8.31 1.65 10.54
N PHE A 120 -7.88 1.40 11.78
CA PHE A 120 -8.64 1.82 12.97
C PHE A 120 -7.77 2.43 14.07
N GLY A 121 -6.60 2.96 13.69
CA GLY A 121 -5.66 3.58 14.63
C GLY A 121 -4.67 2.57 15.23
N ASN A 122 -3.52 3.08 15.63
CA ASN A 122 -2.41 2.26 16.12
C ASN A 122 -2.77 1.41 17.34
N HIS A 123 -3.69 1.87 18.18
CA HIS A 123 -4.18 1.11 19.34
C HIS A 123 -4.99 -0.13 18.97
N SER A 124 -5.50 -0.21 17.73
CA SER A 124 -6.31 -1.36 17.29
C SER A 124 -5.48 -2.59 16.92
N VAL A 125 -4.18 -2.41 16.65
CA VAL A 125 -3.32 -3.50 16.14
C VAL A 125 -2.80 -4.44 17.23
N HIS A 126 -2.85 -3.99 18.50
CA HIS A 126 -2.44 -4.81 19.65
C HIS A 126 -3.17 -4.38 20.93
N LYS A 127 -3.29 -5.31 21.90
CA LYS A 127 -3.96 -5.07 23.19
C LYS A 127 -3.09 -4.31 24.20
N ASP A 128 -1.87 -3.91 23.85
CA ASP A 128 -0.97 -3.15 24.71
C ASP A 128 -1.68 -1.88 25.20
N PRO A 129 -1.94 -1.74 26.52
CA PRO A 129 -2.71 -0.62 27.07
C PRO A 129 -2.00 0.73 26.94
N ASP A 130 -0.70 0.70 26.75
CA ASP A 130 0.13 1.90 26.67
C ASP A 130 0.21 2.50 25.26
N ILE A 131 -0.36 1.85 24.23
CA ILE A 131 -0.50 2.49 22.90
C ILE A 131 -1.53 3.62 23.03
N THR A 132 -1.17 4.81 22.58
CA THR A 132 -2.06 5.96 22.62
C THR A 132 -3.35 5.72 21.83
N LEU A 133 -4.51 5.97 22.46
CA LEU A 133 -5.80 5.91 21.79
C LEU A 133 -5.91 7.04 20.77
N SER A 134 -6.21 6.73 19.53
CA SER A 134 -6.35 7.75 18.48
C SER A 134 -7.56 8.65 18.73
N THR A 135 -7.39 9.93 18.47
CA THR A 135 -8.48 10.93 18.50
C THR A 135 -8.98 11.31 17.11
N ALA A 136 -8.37 10.74 16.06
CA ALA A 136 -8.75 11.01 14.68
C ALA A 136 -10.15 10.46 14.36
N TRP A 137 -10.76 11.00 13.30
CA TRP A 137 -11.99 10.45 12.76
C TRP A 137 -11.77 9.04 12.21
N MET A 138 -12.71 8.14 12.46
CA MET A 138 -12.70 6.76 11.93
C MET A 138 -14.06 6.40 11.39
N ARG A 139 -14.09 5.53 10.37
CA ARG A 139 -15.35 4.96 9.90
C ARG A 139 -15.95 4.09 11.02
N ASN A 140 -17.25 4.27 11.30
CA ASN A 140 -17.95 3.41 12.24
C ASN A 140 -17.87 1.94 11.81
N LYS A 141 -17.48 1.07 12.71
CA LYS A 141 -17.33 -0.36 12.48
C LYS A 141 -17.52 -1.11 13.81
N ASP A 142 -18.58 -1.88 13.92
CA ASP A 142 -18.94 -2.55 15.16
C ASP A 142 -17.84 -3.55 15.61
N GLU A 143 -17.29 -4.31 14.66
CA GLU A 143 -16.22 -5.28 14.93
C GLU A 143 -14.92 -4.61 15.39
N ALA A 144 -14.70 -3.35 15.05
CA ALA A 144 -13.57 -2.55 15.52
C ALA A 144 -13.93 -1.69 16.75
N SER A 145 -15.13 -1.78 17.27
CA SER A 145 -15.62 -0.99 18.42
C SER A 145 -15.42 0.52 18.27
N VAL A 146 -15.57 1.02 17.04
CA VAL A 146 -15.56 2.45 16.71
C VAL A 146 -16.99 2.99 16.80
N VAL A 147 -17.23 3.97 17.66
CA VAL A 147 -18.53 4.55 17.94
C VAL A 147 -18.49 6.06 17.70
N ASP A 148 -19.50 6.59 17.04
CA ASP A 148 -19.60 8.02 16.68
C ASP A 148 -18.32 8.56 16.04
N HIS A 149 -17.75 7.77 15.13
CA HIS A 149 -16.51 8.06 14.42
C HIS A 149 -15.28 8.26 15.32
N LYS A 150 -15.28 7.69 16.51
CA LYS A 150 -14.20 7.77 17.49
C LYS A 150 -13.76 6.39 17.98
N ALA A 151 -12.47 6.27 18.21
CA ALA A 151 -11.90 5.15 18.93
C ALA A 151 -12.45 5.11 20.37
N THR A 152 -12.63 3.90 20.89
CA THR A 152 -12.98 3.66 22.28
C THR A 152 -11.95 2.71 22.92
N GLU A 153 -11.93 2.61 24.25
CA GLU A 153 -11.03 1.62 24.89
C GLU A 153 -11.36 0.18 24.46
N ALA A 154 -12.59 -0.11 24.05
CA ALA A 154 -12.96 -1.41 23.50
C ALA A 154 -12.38 -1.67 22.10
N SER A 155 -11.95 -0.64 21.36
CA SER A 155 -11.29 -0.79 20.07
C SER A 155 -9.81 -1.20 20.18
N ARG A 156 -9.25 -1.22 21.38
CA ARG A 156 -7.87 -1.62 21.63
C ARG A 156 -7.66 -3.10 21.26
N GLY A 157 -6.75 -3.36 20.34
CA GLY A 157 -6.47 -4.69 19.82
C GLY A 157 -7.60 -5.31 18.99
N ALA A 158 -8.61 -4.55 18.58
CA ALA A 158 -9.75 -5.08 17.81
C ALA A 158 -9.36 -5.67 16.45
N THR A 159 -8.22 -5.26 15.90
CA THR A 159 -7.67 -5.79 14.63
C THR A 159 -6.36 -6.56 14.83
N ALA A 160 -6.04 -6.97 16.05
CA ALA A 160 -4.78 -7.65 16.35
C ALA A 160 -4.59 -8.97 15.56
N SER A 161 -5.67 -9.65 15.17
CA SER A 161 -5.61 -10.85 14.32
C SER A 161 -4.98 -10.61 12.94
N ARG A 162 -4.96 -9.37 12.46
CA ARG A 162 -4.34 -8.98 11.17
C ARG A 162 -2.87 -8.61 11.29
N TRP A 163 -2.34 -8.56 12.52
CA TRP A 163 -1.00 -8.07 12.81
C TRP A 163 -0.23 -9.10 13.65
N ALA A 164 0.59 -9.91 13.02
CA ALA A 164 1.38 -10.95 13.69
C ALA A 164 2.62 -10.33 14.37
N ILE A 165 2.40 -9.37 15.30
CA ILE A 165 3.46 -8.51 15.87
C ILE A 165 4.55 -9.36 16.53
N GLU A 166 4.17 -10.29 17.40
CA GLU A 166 5.13 -11.14 18.11
C GLU A 166 5.92 -12.00 17.13
N GLN A 167 5.27 -12.58 16.12
CA GLN A 167 5.94 -13.42 15.12
C GLN A 167 6.95 -12.60 14.28
N ILE A 168 6.60 -11.36 13.92
CA ILE A 168 7.48 -10.44 13.20
C ILE A 168 8.73 -10.12 14.05
N LEU A 169 8.51 -9.77 15.31
CA LEU A 169 9.59 -9.43 16.25
C LEU A 169 10.49 -10.62 16.58
N GLU A 170 9.91 -11.82 16.80
CA GLU A 170 10.66 -13.05 17.06
C GLU A 170 11.53 -13.42 15.87
N ARG A 171 11.10 -13.12 14.66
CA ARG A 171 11.85 -13.32 13.43
C ARG A 171 12.94 -12.26 13.21
N GLY A 172 13.04 -11.25 14.10
CA GLY A 172 14.08 -10.23 14.08
C GLY A 172 13.81 -9.04 13.15
N TYR A 173 12.55 -8.80 12.82
CA TYR A 173 12.09 -7.61 12.13
C TYR A 173 11.49 -6.61 13.12
N ALA A 174 11.64 -5.32 12.85
CA ALA A 174 10.81 -4.30 13.47
C ALA A 174 9.45 -4.23 12.75
N LEU A 175 8.45 -3.68 13.44
CA LEU A 175 7.15 -3.37 12.87
C LEU A 175 6.82 -1.90 13.13
N ALA A 176 6.49 -1.16 12.07
CA ALA A 176 5.93 0.17 12.14
C ALA A 176 4.53 0.20 11.53
N THR A 177 3.60 0.88 12.18
CA THR A 177 2.26 1.08 11.63
C THR A 177 1.74 2.49 11.90
N ILE A 178 0.86 2.95 10.99
CA ILE A 178 0.30 4.29 10.99
C ILE A 178 -1.19 4.19 10.69
N TYR A 179 -2.00 4.98 11.34
CA TYR A 179 -3.40 5.10 10.94
C TYR A 179 -3.51 5.89 9.62
N TYR A 180 -4.05 5.27 8.58
CA TYR A 180 -4.16 5.89 7.25
C TYR A 180 -5.00 7.17 7.25
N GLY A 181 -6.01 7.24 8.14
CA GLY A 181 -6.87 8.40 8.30
C GLY A 181 -6.21 9.62 8.93
N ASP A 182 -4.99 9.51 9.47
CA ASP A 182 -4.18 10.66 9.88
C ASP A 182 -3.71 11.46 8.65
N LEU A 183 -3.56 10.80 7.51
CA LEU A 183 -3.12 11.39 6.24
C LEU A 183 -4.30 11.91 5.43
N ASP A 184 -5.31 11.08 5.25
CA ASP A 184 -6.56 11.44 4.59
C ASP A 184 -7.68 10.53 5.12
N PRO A 185 -8.70 11.09 5.80
CA PRO A 185 -9.84 10.33 6.29
C PRO A 185 -10.57 9.64 5.14
N ASP A 186 -10.95 8.37 5.32
CA ASP A 186 -11.54 7.55 4.26
C ASP A 186 -13.04 7.85 4.04
N PHE A 187 -13.33 9.07 3.62
CA PHE A 187 -14.64 9.49 3.14
C PHE A 187 -14.51 10.66 2.17
N ASP A 188 -15.49 10.78 1.25
CA ASP A 188 -15.50 11.85 0.26
C ASP A 188 -15.97 13.16 0.90
N ASP A 189 -15.03 14.01 1.29
CA ASP A 189 -15.25 15.34 1.85
C ASP A 189 -14.74 16.46 0.92
N GLY A 190 -14.41 16.12 -0.33
CA GLY A 190 -13.77 17.03 -1.27
C GLY A 190 -12.34 17.37 -0.90
N TYR A 191 -11.66 16.47 -0.15
CA TYR A 191 -10.25 16.60 0.28
C TYR A 191 -9.99 17.85 1.15
N GLN A 192 -10.92 18.16 2.06
CA GLN A 192 -10.80 19.31 2.96
C GLN A 192 -10.14 18.96 4.29
N ASN A 193 -10.13 17.68 4.65
CA ASN A 193 -9.47 17.15 5.83
C ASN A 193 -8.16 16.43 5.45
N GLY A 194 -7.29 16.16 6.40
CA GLY A 194 -6.03 15.47 6.14
C GLY A 194 -4.96 16.38 5.53
N ILE A 195 -4.14 15.81 4.63
CA ILE A 195 -2.90 16.43 4.14
C ILE A 195 -3.08 17.26 2.87
N HIS A 196 -4.11 17.01 2.07
CA HIS A 196 -4.31 17.66 0.79
C HIS A 196 -4.28 19.19 0.86
N PRO A 197 -4.96 19.86 1.84
CA PRO A 197 -4.97 21.31 1.94
C PRO A 197 -3.58 21.94 2.09
N LEU A 198 -2.59 21.22 2.62
CA LEU A 198 -1.21 21.73 2.70
C LEU A 198 -0.61 21.99 1.31
N PHE A 199 -1.08 21.31 0.29
CA PHE A 199 -0.53 21.37 -1.06
C PHE A 199 -1.30 22.32 -1.98
N TYR A 200 -2.41 22.89 -1.53
CA TYR A 200 -3.22 23.77 -2.34
C TYR A 200 -2.51 25.09 -2.68
N LYS A 201 -2.68 25.49 -3.92
CA LYS A 201 -2.26 26.81 -4.42
C LYS A 201 -3.25 27.87 -3.93
N PRO A 202 -2.87 29.15 -3.92
CA PRO A 202 -3.83 30.23 -3.62
C PRO A 202 -5.08 30.14 -4.49
N GLY A 203 -6.26 30.01 -3.86
CA GLY A 203 -7.56 29.89 -4.53
C GLY A 203 -7.95 28.46 -4.92
N GLN A 204 -7.08 27.46 -4.72
CA GLN A 204 -7.42 26.05 -4.90
C GLN A 204 -8.15 25.54 -3.64
N SER A 205 -9.22 24.77 -3.83
CA SER A 205 -10.03 24.19 -2.74
C SER A 205 -10.17 22.67 -2.84
N GLN A 206 -9.63 22.06 -3.90
CA GLN A 206 -9.63 20.62 -4.13
C GLN A 206 -8.50 20.28 -5.13
N PRO A 207 -8.05 19.02 -5.20
CA PRO A 207 -7.06 18.61 -6.19
C PRO A 207 -7.53 18.85 -7.63
N GLU A 208 -6.58 19.21 -8.52
CA GLU A 208 -6.82 19.22 -9.96
C GLU A 208 -7.15 17.79 -10.45
N PRO A 209 -7.82 17.63 -11.60
CA PRO A 209 -8.25 16.31 -12.06
C PRO A 209 -7.17 15.24 -12.18
N ASN A 210 -5.91 15.62 -12.35
CA ASN A 210 -4.73 14.75 -12.41
C ASN A 210 -3.85 14.83 -11.15
N GLU A 211 -4.25 15.58 -10.13
CA GLU A 211 -3.59 15.55 -8.83
C GLU A 211 -4.14 14.39 -7.98
N TRP A 212 -3.42 14.03 -6.97
CA TRP A 212 -3.58 12.83 -6.17
C TRP A 212 -4.92 12.70 -5.45
N GLY A 213 -5.42 11.45 -5.37
CA GLY A 213 -6.51 11.05 -4.49
C GLY A 213 -5.97 10.54 -3.14
N ALA A 214 -6.87 10.00 -2.33
CA ALA A 214 -6.55 9.50 -1.00
C ALA A 214 -5.46 8.41 -1.01
N ILE A 215 -5.49 7.46 -1.98
CA ILE A 215 -4.43 6.43 -2.11
C ILE A 215 -3.06 7.08 -2.34
N GLY A 216 -3.00 8.16 -3.14
CA GLY A 216 -1.78 8.93 -3.34
C GLY A 216 -1.27 9.56 -2.04
N ALA A 217 -2.17 10.14 -1.22
CA ALA A 217 -1.84 10.73 0.08
C ALA A 217 -1.37 9.66 1.08
N TRP A 218 -2.03 8.51 1.13
CA TRP A 218 -1.62 7.38 1.98
C TRP A 218 -0.24 6.82 1.58
N ALA A 219 0.03 6.68 0.28
CA ALA A 219 1.34 6.25 -0.23
C ALA A 219 2.44 7.28 0.09
N TRP A 220 2.12 8.57 -0.02
CA TRP A 220 3.03 9.64 0.37
C TRP A 220 3.40 9.55 1.86
N GLY A 221 2.45 9.23 2.75
CA GLY A 221 2.73 9.03 4.17
C GLY A 221 3.70 7.88 4.45
N LEU A 222 3.60 6.77 3.71
CA LEU A 222 4.58 5.67 3.79
C LEU A 222 5.98 6.16 3.37
N SER A 223 6.08 6.94 2.28
CA SER A 223 7.34 7.54 1.86
C SER A 223 7.91 8.53 2.88
N ARG A 224 7.06 9.32 3.56
CA ARG A 224 7.51 10.21 4.66
C ARG A 224 8.01 9.43 5.87
N THR A 225 7.47 8.23 6.10
CA THR A 225 7.99 7.35 7.16
C THR A 225 9.38 6.83 6.85
N MET A 226 9.72 6.65 5.56
CA MET A 226 11.10 6.34 5.17
C MET A 226 12.07 7.46 5.55
N ASP A 227 11.66 8.74 5.46
CA ASP A 227 12.48 9.86 5.91
C ASP A 227 12.77 9.80 7.41
N PHE A 228 11.80 9.36 8.23
CA PHE A 228 12.03 9.12 9.64
C PHE A 228 12.99 7.94 9.88
N PHE A 229 12.85 6.84 9.14
CA PHE A 229 13.72 5.67 9.30
C PHE A 229 15.19 5.97 9.00
N GLU A 230 15.47 6.90 8.10
CA GLU A 230 16.85 7.37 7.86
C GLU A 230 17.47 8.08 9.07
N THR A 231 16.66 8.46 10.07
CA THR A 231 17.12 9.14 11.31
C THR A 231 17.14 8.22 12.53
N ASP A 232 16.65 6.98 12.46
CA ASP A 232 16.60 6.04 13.58
C ASP A 232 17.69 4.97 13.45
N ASP A 233 18.72 5.04 14.28
CA ASP A 233 19.89 4.15 14.25
C ASP A 233 19.57 2.65 14.46
N MET A 234 18.37 2.31 14.90
CA MET A 234 17.95 0.92 15.11
C MET A 234 17.19 0.33 13.92
N ILE A 235 16.88 1.12 12.92
CA ILE A 235 16.18 0.69 11.71
C ILE A 235 17.16 0.64 10.53
N ASP A 236 17.21 -0.50 9.85
CA ASP A 236 17.89 -0.58 8.56
C ASP A 236 16.93 -0.09 7.46
N HIS A 237 17.03 1.18 7.15
CA HIS A 237 16.16 1.84 6.17
C HIS A 237 16.36 1.34 4.72
N HIS A 238 17.43 0.54 4.46
CA HIS A 238 17.62 -0.13 3.17
C HIS A 238 16.87 -1.47 3.07
N ARG A 239 16.30 -1.97 4.18
CA ARG A 239 15.60 -3.25 4.26
C ARG A 239 14.19 -3.08 4.82
N VAL A 240 13.41 -2.18 4.19
CA VAL A 240 12.02 -1.93 4.58
C VAL A 240 11.07 -2.61 3.62
N ALA A 241 10.17 -3.43 4.17
CA ALA A 241 9.04 -4.02 3.45
C ALA A 241 7.76 -3.23 3.76
N VAL A 242 7.12 -2.63 2.76
CA VAL A 242 5.79 -2.07 2.95
C VAL A 242 4.74 -3.16 2.71
N MET A 243 3.73 -3.22 3.59
CA MET A 243 2.63 -4.18 3.49
C MET A 243 1.29 -3.46 3.62
N GLY A 244 0.33 -3.87 2.81
CA GLY A 244 -1.03 -3.40 2.91
C GLY A 244 -2.07 -4.44 2.50
N HIS A 245 -3.26 -4.33 3.10
CA HIS A 245 -4.42 -5.15 2.82
C HIS A 245 -5.50 -4.31 2.13
N SER A 246 -6.20 -4.90 1.14
CA SER A 246 -7.32 -4.22 0.47
C SER A 246 -6.86 -2.89 -0.18
N ARG A 247 -7.55 -1.77 0.07
CA ARG A 247 -7.14 -0.42 -0.38
C ARG A 247 -5.73 -0.03 0.04
N LEU A 248 -5.29 -0.52 1.20
CA LEU A 248 -3.92 -0.28 1.67
C LEU A 248 -2.89 -1.17 0.95
N GLY A 249 -3.32 -2.29 0.34
CA GLY A 249 -2.52 -3.08 -0.60
C GLY A 249 -2.26 -2.33 -1.90
N LYS A 250 -3.29 -1.65 -2.46
CA LYS A 250 -3.13 -0.71 -3.57
C LYS A 250 -2.12 0.39 -3.22
N THR A 251 -2.23 0.91 -1.99
CA THR A 251 -1.34 1.94 -1.44
C THR A 251 0.09 1.45 -1.31
N ALA A 252 0.31 0.23 -0.83
CA ALA A 252 1.64 -0.36 -0.68
C ALA A 252 2.34 -0.54 -2.03
N LEU A 253 1.62 -1.03 -3.05
CA LEU A 253 2.15 -1.14 -4.42
C LEU A 253 2.53 0.23 -4.99
N TRP A 254 1.64 1.22 -4.84
CA TRP A 254 1.90 2.56 -5.35
C TRP A 254 3.05 3.26 -4.62
N ALA A 255 3.15 3.13 -3.30
CA ALA A 255 4.29 3.63 -2.52
C ALA A 255 5.60 2.99 -2.97
N GLY A 256 5.64 1.66 -3.14
CA GLY A 256 6.82 0.94 -3.62
C GLY A 256 7.21 1.32 -5.04
N ALA A 257 6.24 1.60 -5.91
CA ALA A 257 6.49 2.08 -7.28
C ALA A 257 7.13 3.48 -7.29
N GLN A 258 6.69 4.39 -6.41
CA GLN A 258 7.16 5.77 -6.36
C GLN A 258 8.48 5.95 -5.58
N ASP A 259 8.65 5.23 -4.46
CA ASP A 259 9.80 5.38 -3.57
C ASP A 259 10.73 4.16 -3.66
N GLU A 260 11.86 4.33 -4.32
CA GLU A 260 12.84 3.25 -4.53
C GLU A 260 13.60 2.84 -3.26
N ARG A 261 13.48 3.58 -2.15
CA ARG A 261 14.03 3.17 -0.84
C ARG A 261 13.24 2.01 -0.23
N ILE A 262 11.98 1.82 -0.63
CA ILE A 262 11.17 0.67 -0.22
C ILE A 262 11.73 -0.58 -0.89
N ALA A 263 12.28 -1.50 -0.10
CA ALA A 263 12.99 -2.67 -0.60
C ALA A 263 12.06 -3.81 -1.05
N LEU A 264 10.85 -3.89 -0.50
CA LEU A 264 9.84 -4.91 -0.81
C LEU A 264 8.44 -4.30 -0.68
N ALA A 265 7.55 -4.56 -1.64
CA ALA A 265 6.13 -4.24 -1.50
C ALA A 265 5.29 -5.53 -1.41
N ILE A 266 4.34 -5.57 -0.47
CA ILE A 266 3.43 -6.68 -0.23
C ILE A 266 2.00 -6.16 -0.36
N SER A 267 1.25 -6.75 -1.30
CA SER A 267 -0.13 -6.43 -1.60
C SER A 267 -1.02 -7.63 -1.27
N ASN A 268 -1.85 -7.51 -0.25
CA ASN A 268 -2.81 -8.55 0.13
C ASN A 268 -4.20 -8.14 -0.34
N GLU A 269 -4.79 -8.98 -1.20
CA GLU A 269 -6.20 -8.87 -1.66
C GLU A 269 -6.57 -7.45 -2.10
N SER A 270 -5.74 -6.86 -2.96
CA SER A 270 -5.89 -5.44 -3.30
C SER A 270 -6.83 -5.18 -4.48
N GLY A 271 -7.17 -6.16 -5.28
CA GLY A 271 -8.21 -6.08 -6.29
C GLY A 271 -8.05 -4.99 -7.34
N CYS A 272 -9.17 -4.47 -7.82
CA CYS A 272 -9.26 -3.41 -8.82
C CYS A 272 -8.50 -2.14 -8.40
N GLY A 273 -7.68 -1.59 -9.30
CA GLY A 273 -6.79 -0.46 -8.98
C GLY A 273 -5.67 -0.81 -7.99
N GLY A 274 -5.48 -2.09 -7.69
CA GLY A 274 -4.38 -2.65 -6.93
C GLY A 274 -3.60 -3.66 -7.76
N ALA A 275 -3.64 -4.96 -7.41
CA ALA A 275 -2.94 -6.00 -8.14
C ALA A 275 -3.77 -6.65 -9.27
N ALA A 276 -5.11 -6.57 -9.23
CA ALA A 276 -5.96 -7.21 -10.23
C ALA A 276 -6.03 -6.44 -11.54
N LEU A 277 -5.92 -7.14 -12.68
CA LEU A 277 -6.03 -6.55 -14.01
C LEU A 277 -7.37 -5.82 -14.21
N ALA A 278 -7.32 -4.53 -14.51
CA ALA A 278 -8.53 -3.74 -14.76
C ALA A 278 -9.35 -4.27 -15.96
N ARG A 279 -8.66 -4.72 -17.02
CA ARG A 279 -9.30 -5.26 -18.22
C ARG A 279 -9.94 -6.63 -18.03
N HIS A 280 -9.57 -7.35 -16.98
CA HIS A 280 -10.15 -8.67 -16.66
C HIS A 280 -11.63 -8.56 -16.28
N ARG A 281 -12.02 -7.46 -15.62
CA ARG A 281 -13.41 -7.13 -15.29
C ARG A 281 -14.15 -8.23 -14.53
N PHE A 282 -13.43 -8.96 -13.70
CA PHE A 282 -13.99 -9.95 -12.78
C PHE A 282 -14.17 -9.31 -11.40
N GLY A 283 -15.28 -9.55 -10.71
CA GLY A 283 -15.58 -8.90 -9.45
C GLY A 283 -15.75 -7.39 -9.56
N GLU A 284 -14.92 -6.62 -8.84
CA GLU A 284 -14.96 -5.15 -8.81
C GLU A 284 -14.38 -4.55 -10.11
N THR A 285 -15.12 -3.66 -10.74
CA THR A 285 -14.69 -2.94 -11.94
C THR A 285 -14.20 -1.52 -11.61
N VAL A 286 -13.58 -0.86 -12.60
CA VAL A 286 -13.18 0.56 -12.49
C VAL A 286 -14.37 1.47 -12.20
N ARG A 287 -15.54 1.16 -12.75
CA ARG A 287 -16.77 1.91 -12.43
C ARG A 287 -17.19 1.70 -10.98
N ASP A 288 -17.19 0.47 -10.49
CA ASP A 288 -17.65 0.15 -9.14
C ASP A 288 -16.78 0.88 -8.11
N ILE A 289 -15.46 0.80 -8.24
CA ILE A 289 -14.54 1.43 -7.28
C ILE A 289 -14.60 2.96 -7.33
N ASN A 290 -14.70 3.57 -8.53
CA ASN A 290 -14.83 5.02 -8.68
C ASN A 290 -16.19 5.55 -8.21
N THR A 291 -17.22 4.71 -8.21
CA THR A 291 -18.56 5.09 -7.72
C THR A 291 -18.66 4.91 -6.20
N GLY A 292 -18.15 3.79 -5.68
CA GLY A 292 -18.18 3.48 -4.25
C GLY A 292 -17.22 4.32 -3.43
N PHE A 293 -16.09 4.70 -4.03
CA PHE A 293 -15.01 5.42 -3.36
C PHE A 293 -14.43 6.54 -4.24
N PRO A 294 -15.21 7.59 -4.49
CA PRO A 294 -14.84 8.63 -5.45
C PRO A 294 -13.59 9.44 -5.07
N HIS A 295 -13.15 9.36 -3.82
CA HIS A 295 -11.97 10.05 -3.30
C HIS A 295 -10.67 9.24 -3.39
N TRP A 296 -10.71 7.94 -3.75
CA TRP A 296 -9.49 7.11 -3.69
C TRP A 296 -8.47 7.42 -4.78
N PHE A 297 -8.93 7.66 -5.99
CA PHE A 297 -8.10 7.88 -7.18
C PHE A 297 -8.22 9.32 -7.68
N CYS A 298 -7.36 9.71 -8.62
CA CYS A 298 -7.51 11.00 -9.27
C CYS A 298 -8.79 11.04 -10.14
N ASN A 299 -9.33 12.24 -10.37
CA ASN A 299 -10.56 12.39 -11.12
C ASN A 299 -10.44 11.90 -12.57
N HIS A 300 -9.23 11.91 -13.17
CA HIS A 300 -9.02 11.35 -14.50
C HIS A 300 -9.31 9.86 -14.59
N PHE A 301 -9.15 9.09 -13.50
CA PHE A 301 -9.43 7.66 -13.53
C PHE A 301 -10.89 7.34 -13.86
N ARG A 302 -11.82 8.23 -13.52
CA ARG A 302 -13.26 8.06 -13.79
C ARG A 302 -13.60 8.01 -15.29
N GLN A 303 -12.78 8.55 -16.19
CA GLN A 303 -13.00 8.46 -17.64
C GLN A 303 -12.92 7.03 -18.17
N TYR A 304 -12.34 6.12 -17.40
CA TYR A 304 -12.17 4.70 -17.73
C TYR A 304 -13.27 3.80 -17.17
N ASN A 305 -14.31 4.36 -16.53
CA ASN A 305 -15.48 3.61 -16.11
C ASN A 305 -16.11 2.93 -17.34
N ASP A 306 -16.21 1.59 -17.34
CA ASP A 306 -16.61 0.72 -18.47
C ASP A 306 -15.78 0.89 -19.76
N ARG A 307 -14.64 1.48 -19.65
CA ARG A 307 -13.72 1.75 -20.75
C ARG A 307 -12.29 1.34 -20.38
N GLU A 308 -12.15 0.27 -19.60
CA GLU A 308 -10.86 -0.25 -19.12
C GLU A 308 -9.90 -0.53 -20.29
N GLY A 309 -10.45 -0.86 -21.47
CA GLY A 309 -9.67 -1.02 -22.71
C GLY A 309 -8.92 0.23 -23.19
N ASP A 310 -9.40 1.43 -22.80
CA ASP A 310 -8.78 2.71 -23.19
C ASP A 310 -7.72 3.18 -22.17
N LEU A 311 -7.62 2.55 -21.00
CA LEU A 311 -6.61 2.89 -20.01
C LEU A 311 -5.20 2.60 -20.58
N PRO A 312 -4.25 3.55 -20.55
CA PRO A 312 -2.93 3.36 -21.16
C PRO A 312 -2.02 2.39 -20.40
N VAL A 313 -2.42 1.96 -19.22
CA VAL A 313 -1.73 1.02 -18.33
C VAL A 313 -2.66 -0.12 -17.92
N ASP A 314 -2.09 -1.15 -17.28
CA ASP A 314 -2.85 -2.11 -16.48
C ASP A 314 -1.97 -2.61 -15.32
N GLN A 315 -2.55 -3.33 -14.36
CA GLN A 315 -1.95 -3.58 -13.05
C GLN A 315 -0.68 -4.44 -13.08
N HIS A 316 -0.47 -5.26 -14.13
CA HIS A 316 0.83 -5.92 -14.35
C HIS A 316 1.99 -4.91 -14.51
N MET A 317 1.72 -3.72 -15.05
CA MET A 317 2.70 -2.65 -15.17
C MET A 317 2.99 -2.00 -13.82
N LEU A 318 1.99 -1.87 -12.92
CA LEU A 318 2.19 -1.40 -11.55
C LEU A 318 3.11 -2.34 -10.77
N ILE A 319 2.85 -3.67 -10.84
CA ILE A 319 3.70 -4.69 -10.22
C ILE A 319 5.11 -4.64 -10.80
N ALA A 320 5.24 -4.48 -12.12
CA ALA A 320 6.53 -4.39 -12.81
C ALA A 320 7.36 -3.17 -12.40
N LEU A 321 6.74 -2.06 -11.95
CA LEU A 321 7.46 -0.88 -11.45
C LEU A 321 8.33 -1.18 -10.22
N MET A 322 8.09 -2.30 -9.54
CA MET A 322 8.97 -2.75 -8.45
C MET A 322 10.31 -3.29 -8.96
N ALA A 323 10.40 -3.80 -10.19
CA ALA A 323 11.63 -4.39 -10.71
C ALA A 323 12.84 -3.41 -10.66
N PRO A 324 14.02 -3.85 -10.17
CA PRO A 324 14.38 -5.23 -9.79
C PRO A 324 14.05 -5.63 -8.33
N ARG A 325 13.45 -4.76 -7.53
CA ARG A 325 13.09 -5.04 -6.12
C ARG A 325 11.96 -6.06 -6.05
N PRO A 326 11.95 -6.96 -5.05
CA PRO A 326 10.90 -7.96 -4.90
C PRO A 326 9.54 -7.34 -4.63
N VAL A 327 8.50 -8.06 -5.06
CA VAL A 327 7.09 -7.74 -4.79
C VAL A 327 6.33 -9.02 -4.45
N TYR A 328 5.36 -8.92 -3.56
CA TYR A 328 4.51 -10.05 -3.18
C TYR A 328 3.04 -9.70 -3.38
N VAL A 329 2.30 -10.59 -4.02
CA VAL A 329 0.85 -10.48 -4.19
C VAL A 329 0.19 -11.68 -3.50
N ALA A 330 -0.86 -11.43 -2.72
CA ALA A 330 -1.59 -12.46 -2.01
C ALA A 330 -3.08 -12.31 -2.24
N SER A 331 -3.75 -13.44 -2.44
CA SER A 331 -5.18 -13.54 -2.73
C SER A 331 -5.87 -14.52 -1.78
N ALA A 332 -7.20 -14.45 -1.70
CA ALA A 332 -8.05 -15.44 -1.02
C ALA A 332 -9.10 -15.99 -1.99
N GLU A 333 -9.35 -17.31 -1.92
CA GLU A 333 -10.21 -18.02 -2.89
C GLU A 333 -11.67 -17.53 -2.86
N GLU A 334 -12.17 -17.13 -1.68
CA GLU A 334 -13.55 -16.70 -1.48
C GLU A 334 -13.72 -15.18 -1.67
N ASP A 335 -12.62 -14.42 -1.72
CA ASP A 335 -12.63 -12.98 -2.01
C ASP A 335 -12.72 -12.72 -3.51
N ARG A 336 -13.79 -13.20 -4.12
CA ARG A 336 -14.00 -13.07 -5.57
C ARG A 336 -14.21 -11.64 -6.03
N TRP A 337 -14.55 -10.74 -5.12
CA TRP A 337 -14.68 -9.31 -5.41
C TRP A 337 -13.32 -8.68 -5.77
N SER A 338 -12.25 -9.14 -5.15
CA SER A 338 -10.87 -8.67 -5.43
C SER A 338 -10.21 -9.35 -6.64
N ASP A 339 -10.91 -10.22 -7.36
CA ASP A 339 -10.42 -10.87 -8.59
C ASP A 339 -9.09 -11.63 -8.40
N PRO A 340 -9.07 -12.73 -7.61
CA PRO A 340 -7.85 -13.53 -7.42
C PRO A 340 -7.20 -14.01 -8.72
N PRO A 341 -7.94 -14.47 -9.75
CA PRO A 341 -7.35 -14.79 -11.05
C PRO A 341 -6.66 -13.60 -11.71
N GLY A 342 -7.27 -12.41 -11.67
CA GLY A 342 -6.70 -11.19 -12.24
C GLY A 342 -5.45 -10.73 -11.51
N GLU A 343 -5.36 -10.91 -10.18
CA GLU A 343 -4.14 -10.65 -9.40
C GLU A 343 -3.00 -11.59 -9.81
N LEU A 344 -3.26 -12.89 -9.96
CA LEU A 344 -2.28 -13.86 -10.45
C LEU A 344 -1.80 -13.53 -11.87
N LEU A 345 -2.73 -13.25 -12.78
CA LEU A 345 -2.41 -12.90 -14.17
C LEU A 345 -1.53 -11.64 -14.23
N ALA A 346 -1.84 -10.61 -13.43
CA ALA A 346 -1.03 -9.41 -13.37
C ALA A 346 0.39 -9.70 -12.86
N ALA A 347 0.54 -10.52 -11.83
CA ALA A 347 1.84 -10.95 -11.32
C ALA A 347 2.64 -11.73 -12.38
N GLN A 348 1.98 -12.60 -13.16
CA GLN A 348 2.61 -13.33 -14.27
C GLN A 348 3.10 -12.38 -15.37
N HIS A 349 2.23 -11.45 -15.81
CA HIS A 349 2.53 -10.51 -16.89
C HIS A 349 3.54 -9.42 -16.50
N ALA A 350 3.84 -9.24 -15.22
CA ALA A 350 4.92 -8.36 -14.73
C ALA A 350 6.33 -8.99 -14.86
N SER A 351 6.42 -10.31 -14.96
CA SER A 351 7.68 -11.07 -14.97
C SER A 351 8.71 -10.62 -16.03
N PRO A 352 8.32 -10.21 -17.26
CA PRO A 352 9.29 -9.78 -18.27
C PRO A 352 10.19 -8.62 -17.84
N ALA A 353 9.71 -7.70 -16.97
CA ALA A 353 10.54 -6.62 -16.45
C ALA A 353 11.70 -7.14 -15.58
N TYR A 354 11.48 -8.17 -14.79
CA TYR A 354 12.50 -8.82 -13.95
C TYR A 354 13.54 -9.57 -14.78
N HIS A 355 13.13 -10.15 -15.89
CA HIS A 355 14.04 -10.84 -16.81
C HIS A 355 15.11 -9.91 -17.41
N LEU A 356 14.81 -8.61 -17.57
CA LEU A 356 15.79 -7.60 -18.03
C LEU A 356 16.97 -7.43 -17.06
N PHE A 357 16.77 -7.77 -15.79
CA PHE A 357 17.79 -7.74 -14.74
C PHE A 357 18.45 -9.12 -14.48
N GLY A 358 18.14 -10.13 -15.31
CA GLY A 358 18.59 -11.48 -15.09
C GLY A 358 17.93 -12.20 -13.92
N GLN A 359 16.83 -11.64 -13.41
CA GLN A 359 16.08 -12.17 -12.27
C GLN A 359 14.92 -13.04 -12.75
N LYS A 360 14.51 -13.97 -11.90
CA LYS A 360 13.28 -14.74 -12.12
C LYS A 360 12.09 -13.91 -11.64
N GLY A 361 11.07 -13.75 -12.48
CA GLY A 361 9.81 -13.13 -12.11
C GLY A 361 8.99 -14.03 -11.17
N LEU A 362 7.72 -14.23 -11.45
CA LEU A 362 6.87 -15.18 -10.73
C LEU A 362 7.30 -16.62 -11.04
N LEU A 363 7.51 -17.42 -10.01
CA LEU A 363 7.76 -18.86 -10.11
C LEU A 363 6.59 -19.63 -9.48
N VAL A 364 6.24 -20.76 -10.10
CA VAL A 364 5.26 -21.71 -9.54
C VAL A 364 5.81 -22.39 -8.29
N GLU A 365 7.12 -22.65 -8.27
CA GLU A 365 7.84 -23.21 -7.12
C GLU A 365 9.13 -22.45 -6.88
N GLY A 366 9.46 -22.24 -5.61
CA GLY A 366 10.67 -21.53 -5.19
C GLY A 366 10.52 -20.01 -5.11
N SER A 367 11.63 -19.32 -4.90
CA SER A 367 11.65 -17.88 -4.67
C SER A 367 12.04 -17.12 -5.94
N GLY A 368 11.05 -16.62 -6.68
CA GLY A 368 11.24 -15.57 -7.67
C GLY A 368 11.30 -14.19 -7.00
N HIS A 369 11.43 -13.14 -7.80
CA HIS A 369 11.34 -11.76 -7.31
C HIS A 369 9.89 -11.25 -7.28
N ILE A 370 8.96 -12.00 -7.85
CA ILE A 370 7.52 -11.85 -7.64
C ILE A 370 7.06 -13.06 -6.82
N GLY A 371 6.58 -12.82 -5.60
CA GLY A 371 5.93 -13.82 -4.77
C GLY A 371 4.42 -13.83 -5.03
N TYR A 372 3.80 -15.00 -4.90
CA TYR A 372 2.34 -15.13 -4.96
C TYR A 372 1.88 -16.31 -4.11
N HIS A 373 0.77 -16.13 -3.42
CA HIS A 373 -0.04 -17.23 -2.92
C HIS A 373 -1.52 -16.90 -3.02
N ILE A 374 -2.33 -17.94 -3.03
CA ILE A 374 -3.75 -17.88 -2.78
C ILE A 374 -4.08 -18.82 -1.62
N ARG A 375 -4.85 -18.35 -0.63
CA ARG A 375 -5.30 -19.16 0.50
C ARG A 375 -6.79 -19.38 0.47
N PRO A 376 -7.31 -20.46 1.09
CA PRO A 376 -8.73 -20.57 1.39
C PRO A 376 -9.23 -19.44 2.30
N GLY A 377 -10.51 -19.11 2.21
CA GLY A 377 -11.19 -18.14 3.07
C GLY A 377 -11.47 -16.81 2.40
N GLU A 378 -12.07 -15.90 3.19
CA GLU A 378 -12.59 -14.61 2.79
C GLU A 378 -11.53 -13.50 2.84
N HIS A 379 -11.98 -12.27 2.56
CA HIS A 379 -11.20 -11.02 2.55
C HIS A 379 -10.63 -10.67 3.93
N ASP A 380 -9.38 -11.04 4.21
CA ASP A 380 -8.71 -10.80 5.48
C ASP A 380 -7.17 -10.89 5.39
N VAL A 381 -6.48 -10.65 6.50
CA VAL A 381 -5.06 -10.97 6.72
C VAL A 381 -4.97 -11.97 7.85
N THR A 382 -4.30 -13.08 7.62
CA THR A 382 -4.21 -14.20 8.57
C THR A 382 -2.76 -14.54 8.94
N ASP A 383 -2.56 -15.39 9.94
CA ASP A 383 -1.23 -15.91 10.30
C ASP A 383 -0.56 -16.68 9.15
N TYR A 384 -1.36 -17.29 8.25
CA TYR A 384 -0.84 -17.95 7.07
C TYR A 384 -0.18 -16.92 6.13
N ASP A 385 -0.85 -15.81 5.86
CA ASP A 385 -0.32 -14.73 5.02
C ASP A 385 1.00 -14.21 5.60
N TRP A 386 1.04 -13.91 6.90
CA TRP A 386 2.26 -13.47 7.58
C TRP A 386 3.40 -14.48 7.52
N THR A 387 3.08 -15.79 7.60
CA THR A 387 4.09 -16.84 7.43
C THR A 387 4.74 -16.78 6.05
N GLN A 388 3.95 -16.56 5.00
CA GLN A 388 4.43 -16.41 3.63
C GLN A 388 5.24 -15.13 3.45
N TYR A 389 4.73 -13.99 3.97
CA TYR A 389 5.43 -12.71 3.87
C TYR A 389 6.78 -12.73 4.56
N LEU A 390 6.86 -13.28 5.75
CA LEU A 390 8.09 -13.42 6.51
C LEU A 390 9.10 -14.34 5.82
N ALA A 391 8.65 -15.46 5.26
CA ALA A 391 9.51 -16.37 4.51
C ALA A 391 10.08 -15.69 3.25
N PHE A 392 9.27 -14.92 2.54
CA PHE A 392 9.70 -14.18 1.35
C PHE A 392 10.64 -13.02 1.71
N ALA A 393 10.33 -12.29 2.78
CA ALA A 393 11.19 -11.22 3.29
C ALA A 393 12.55 -11.76 3.77
N ASP A 394 12.59 -12.89 4.46
CA ASP A 394 13.85 -13.53 4.86
C ASP A 394 14.76 -13.84 3.67
N HIS A 395 14.15 -14.33 2.57
CA HIS A 395 14.90 -14.64 1.35
C HIS A 395 15.47 -13.39 0.67
N HIS A 396 14.76 -12.28 0.69
CA HIS A 396 15.14 -11.10 -0.07
C HIS A 396 15.79 -9.98 0.74
N LEU A 397 15.50 -9.89 2.03
CA LEU A 397 16.00 -8.80 2.88
C LEU A 397 17.07 -9.23 3.88
N ARG A 398 17.33 -10.54 4.05
CA ARG A 398 18.31 -11.06 5.02
C ARG A 398 19.40 -11.93 4.39
N SER A 399 19.30 -12.22 3.10
CA SER A 399 20.31 -12.98 2.34
C SER A 399 21.53 -12.13 1.96
#